data_be36f1aca1b322ff7f618994c3a0216e
#
_entry.id   be36f1aca1b322ff7f618994c3a0216e
#
_cell.length_a   1.000
_cell.length_b   1.000
_cell.length_c   1.000
_cell.angle_alpha   90.00
_cell.angle_beta   90.00
_cell.angle_gamma   90.00
#
_symmetry.space_group_name_H-M   'P 1'
#
loop_
_entity.id
_entity.type
_entity.pdbx_description
1 polymer ?
#
loop_
_entity_poly.entity_id
_entity_poly.type
_entity_poly.pdbx_seq_one_letter_code
_entity_poly.pdbx_strand_id
1 'polypeptide(L)'
;RLMKNNGVDVSDMPKSPVYVALGGKAVGAVGIDGEVRPEAAETIKKLRKLGVEHSVMLTGDTAEQARKVCSVCDIDDFRSGLLPQDKLSSLEDIKDGSKGVIYVGDGINDAPVLACADVGVAMGLGTQAACEAADVILTDSELSRLADTVYQSKRAMSVLRSNIAFAVIVKVVVVALGVAGLAPMW
;
A
#
# COMPACT_ATOMS: atom_id res chain seq x y z
N ARG A 1 7.30 -20.50 -18.27
CA ARG A 1 6.23 -20.93 -19.21
C ARG A 1 6.61 -20.62 -20.66
N LEU A 2 7.05 -19.40 -21.01
CA LEU A 2 7.42 -19.02 -22.39
C LEU A 2 8.49 -19.93 -23.00
N MET A 3 9.54 -20.29 -22.26
CA MET A 3 10.60 -21.18 -22.77
C MET A 3 10.07 -22.57 -23.12
N LYS A 4 9.27 -23.19 -22.23
CA LYS A 4 8.65 -24.50 -22.50
C LYS A 4 7.68 -24.45 -23.69
N ASN A 5 6.92 -23.39 -23.85
CA ASN A 5 6.00 -23.22 -24.99
C ASN A 5 6.73 -23.07 -26.33
N ASN A 6 7.99 -22.62 -26.31
CA ASN A 6 8.85 -22.51 -27.50
C ASN A 6 9.83 -23.69 -27.64
N GLY A 7 9.61 -24.81 -26.92
CA GLY A 7 10.39 -26.02 -27.05
C GLY A 7 11.82 -25.95 -26.50
N VAL A 8 12.11 -24.92 -25.65
CA VAL A 8 13.43 -24.77 -25.03
C VAL A 8 13.44 -25.54 -23.72
N ASP A 9 14.32 -26.54 -23.60
CA ASP A 9 14.53 -27.29 -22.36
C ASP A 9 15.38 -26.47 -21.39
N VAL A 10 14.88 -26.34 -20.17
CA VAL A 10 15.53 -25.61 -19.05
C VAL A 10 15.62 -26.48 -17.80
N SER A 11 15.45 -27.79 -17.94
CA SER A 11 15.43 -28.75 -16.80
C SER A 11 16.73 -28.76 -15.99
N ASP A 12 17.87 -28.56 -16.66
CA ASP A 12 19.20 -28.56 -16.05
C ASP A 12 19.63 -27.19 -15.51
N MET A 13 18.78 -26.17 -15.65
CA MET A 13 19.12 -24.82 -15.19
C MET A 13 18.52 -24.53 -13.80
N PRO A 14 19.22 -23.73 -12.97
CA PRO A 14 18.68 -23.32 -11.69
C PRO A 14 17.36 -22.55 -11.88
N LYS A 15 16.45 -22.68 -10.94
CA LYS A 15 15.21 -21.89 -10.92
C LYS A 15 15.58 -20.40 -10.87
N SER A 16 15.27 -19.70 -11.93
CA SER A 16 15.58 -18.28 -12.07
C SER A 16 14.42 -17.56 -12.74
N PRO A 17 14.17 -16.27 -12.39
CA PRO A 17 13.12 -15.49 -13.03
C PRO A 17 13.38 -15.21 -14.51
N VAL A 18 14.64 -15.12 -14.94
CA VAL A 18 15.00 -14.81 -16.33
C VAL A 18 15.91 -15.89 -16.92
N TYR A 19 15.42 -16.55 -17.97
CA TYR A 19 16.21 -17.49 -18.78
C TYR A 19 16.56 -16.84 -20.09
N VAL A 20 17.77 -17.09 -20.56
CA VAL A 20 18.26 -16.63 -21.88
C VAL A 20 18.37 -17.82 -22.81
N ALA A 21 17.75 -17.71 -23.98
CA ALA A 21 17.85 -18.74 -25.03
C ALA A 21 18.35 -18.10 -26.32
N LEU A 22 19.24 -18.82 -27.04
CA LEU A 22 19.74 -18.47 -28.33
C LEU A 22 19.61 -19.68 -29.28
N GLY A 23 19.02 -19.46 -30.48
CA GLY A 23 18.87 -20.53 -31.48
C GLY A 23 18.08 -21.76 -30.96
N GLY A 24 17.07 -21.56 -30.06
CA GLY A 24 16.27 -22.64 -29.50
C GLY A 24 16.92 -23.43 -28.35
N LYS A 25 18.12 -23.03 -27.91
CA LYS A 25 18.83 -23.62 -26.77
C LYS A 25 18.94 -22.64 -25.61
N ALA A 26 18.71 -23.11 -24.39
CA ALA A 26 18.96 -22.33 -23.20
C ALA A 26 20.47 -22.16 -23.01
N VAL A 27 20.94 -20.90 -22.92
CA VAL A 27 22.36 -20.56 -22.79
C VAL A 27 22.71 -19.98 -21.43
N GLY A 28 21.71 -19.58 -20.64
CA GLY A 28 21.95 -19.05 -19.30
C GLY A 28 20.67 -18.71 -18.57
N ALA A 29 20.83 -18.44 -17.26
CA ALA A 29 19.79 -17.93 -16.40
C ALA A 29 20.35 -16.76 -15.58
N VAL A 30 19.56 -15.70 -15.40
CA VAL A 30 19.89 -14.56 -14.55
C VAL A 30 19.00 -14.63 -13.32
N GLY A 31 19.61 -14.86 -12.16
CA GLY A 31 18.93 -14.76 -10.88
C GLY A 31 18.71 -13.29 -10.54
N ILE A 32 17.46 -12.91 -10.34
CA ILE A 32 17.11 -11.60 -9.78
C ILE A 32 16.63 -11.89 -8.35
N ASP A 33 17.42 -11.47 -7.36
CA ASP A 33 17.01 -11.55 -5.97
C ASP A 33 16.58 -10.14 -5.54
N GLY A 34 15.33 -10.01 -5.12
CA GLY A 34 14.82 -8.74 -4.60
C GLY A 34 15.32 -8.54 -3.18
N GLU A 35 16.07 -7.49 -2.95
CA GLU A 35 16.49 -7.12 -1.61
C GLU A 35 15.35 -6.44 -0.88
N VAL A 36 15.08 -6.90 0.34
CA VAL A 36 14.07 -6.27 1.21
C VAL A 36 14.62 -4.92 1.68
N ARG A 37 13.83 -3.87 1.57
CA ARG A 37 14.21 -2.53 2.04
C ARG A 37 14.53 -2.56 3.54
N PRO A 38 15.65 -2.00 3.99
CA PRO A 38 16.07 -2.07 5.40
C PRO A 38 15.03 -1.50 6.37
N GLU A 39 14.31 -0.45 5.93
CA GLU A 39 13.30 0.25 6.72
C GLU A 39 11.93 -0.45 6.75
N ALA A 40 11.70 -1.50 5.93
CA ALA A 40 10.38 -2.09 5.76
C ALA A 40 9.81 -2.67 7.06
N ALA A 41 10.58 -3.50 7.75
CA ALA A 41 10.14 -4.12 9.00
C ALA A 41 9.82 -3.09 10.10
N GLU A 42 10.64 -2.04 10.22
CA GLU A 42 10.40 -0.97 11.18
C GLU A 42 9.15 -0.16 10.82
N THR A 43 8.94 0.10 9.54
CA THR A 43 7.75 0.81 9.04
C THR A 43 6.48 0.04 9.34
N ILE A 44 6.43 -1.26 9.08
CA ILE A 44 5.27 -2.11 9.43
C ILE A 44 4.99 -2.06 10.93
N LYS A 45 6.01 -2.15 11.78
CA LYS A 45 5.85 -1.99 13.23
C LYS A 45 5.29 -0.62 13.65
N LYS A 46 5.74 0.45 13.00
CA LYS A 46 5.20 1.80 13.24
C LYS A 46 3.74 1.90 12.81
N LEU A 47 3.37 1.37 11.66
CA LEU A 47 1.99 1.34 11.17
C LEU A 47 1.06 0.57 12.12
N ARG A 48 1.50 -0.57 12.65
CA ARG A 48 0.74 -1.31 13.69
C ARG A 48 0.51 -0.47 14.95
N LYS A 49 1.53 0.24 15.44
CA LYS A 49 1.37 1.18 16.59
C LYS A 49 0.40 2.31 16.28
N LEU A 50 0.28 2.69 15.02
CA LEU A 50 -0.68 3.68 14.54
C LEU A 50 -2.08 3.09 14.30
N GLY A 51 -2.31 1.81 14.59
CA GLY A 51 -3.62 1.17 14.52
C GLY A 51 -3.95 0.55 13.16
N VAL A 52 -2.95 0.22 12.36
CA VAL A 52 -3.13 -0.69 11.22
C VAL A 52 -3.27 -2.09 11.79
N GLU A 53 -4.45 -2.69 11.60
CA GLU A 53 -4.81 -3.99 12.20
C GLU A 53 -4.21 -5.16 11.41
N HIS A 54 -4.11 -5.03 10.08
CA HIS A 54 -3.67 -6.10 9.21
C HIS A 54 -2.86 -5.59 8.02
N SER A 55 -1.82 -6.32 7.64
CA SER A 55 -0.94 -6.02 6.51
C SER A 55 -0.91 -7.18 5.53
N VAL A 56 -1.10 -6.88 4.24
CA VAL A 56 -1.12 -7.90 3.18
C VAL A 56 -0.20 -7.47 2.05
N MET A 57 0.63 -8.40 1.55
CA MET A 57 1.46 -8.17 0.39
C MET A 57 0.84 -8.77 -0.87
N LEU A 58 0.63 -7.96 -1.91
CA LEU A 58 0.18 -8.40 -3.24
C LEU A 58 1.37 -8.37 -4.21
N THR A 59 1.83 -9.55 -4.65
CA THR A 59 3.02 -9.63 -5.50
C THR A 59 2.85 -10.57 -6.69
N GLY A 60 3.52 -10.25 -7.79
CA GLY A 60 3.68 -11.14 -8.93
C GLY A 60 4.75 -12.22 -8.72
N ASP A 61 5.53 -12.12 -7.66
CA ASP A 61 6.62 -13.05 -7.36
C ASP A 61 6.11 -14.43 -6.92
N THR A 62 7.06 -15.36 -6.76
CA THR A 62 6.74 -16.72 -6.30
C THR A 62 6.33 -16.71 -4.82
N ALA A 63 5.52 -17.70 -4.42
CA ALA A 63 5.10 -17.86 -3.03
C ALA A 63 6.28 -18.04 -2.05
N GLU A 64 7.39 -18.59 -2.52
CA GLU A 64 8.61 -18.78 -1.72
C GLU A 64 9.27 -17.43 -1.39
N GLN A 65 9.42 -16.56 -2.40
CA GLN A 65 9.95 -15.20 -2.22
C GLN A 65 9.01 -14.36 -1.35
N ALA A 66 7.71 -14.41 -1.63
CA ALA A 66 6.71 -13.69 -0.85
C ALA A 66 6.76 -14.07 0.63
N ARG A 67 6.82 -15.37 0.94
CA ARG A 67 6.92 -15.87 2.32
C ARG A 67 8.19 -15.38 3.03
N LYS A 68 9.34 -15.38 2.33
CA LYS A 68 10.61 -14.86 2.87
C LYS A 68 10.48 -13.38 3.24
N VAL A 69 9.92 -12.56 2.34
CA VAL A 69 9.72 -11.12 2.60
C VAL A 69 8.75 -10.89 3.76
N CYS A 70 7.62 -11.59 3.80
CA CYS A 70 6.65 -11.47 4.89
C CYS A 70 7.25 -11.83 6.24
N SER A 71 8.07 -12.90 6.30
CA SER A 71 8.71 -13.31 7.55
C SER A 71 9.74 -12.28 8.05
N VAL A 72 10.46 -11.61 7.15
CA VAL A 72 11.45 -10.57 7.49
C VAL A 72 10.78 -9.28 7.92
N CYS A 73 9.71 -8.89 7.22
CA CYS A 73 9.01 -7.62 7.46
C CYS A 73 7.89 -7.71 8.49
N ASP A 74 7.56 -8.91 8.98
CA ASP A 74 6.44 -9.14 9.90
C ASP A 74 5.09 -8.74 9.27
N ILE A 75 4.89 -9.10 7.98
CA ILE A 75 3.64 -8.91 7.24
C ILE A 75 2.73 -10.11 7.53
N ASP A 76 1.43 -9.85 7.78
CA ASP A 76 0.49 -10.86 8.29
C ASP A 76 0.10 -11.88 7.21
N ASP A 77 -0.10 -11.45 5.96
CA ASP A 77 -0.53 -12.32 4.87
C ASP A 77 0.06 -11.89 3.53
N PHE A 78 0.00 -12.77 2.52
CA PHE A 78 0.41 -12.44 1.17
C PHE A 78 -0.40 -13.19 0.11
N ARG A 79 -0.55 -12.57 -1.05
CA ARG A 79 -1.02 -13.19 -2.29
C ARG A 79 0.09 -13.09 -3.33
N SER A 80 0.49 -14.22 -3.90
CA SER A 80 1.65 -14.35 -4.79
C SER A 80 1.26 -14.81 -6.19
N GLY A 81 2.13 -14.57 -7.18
CA GLY A 81 1.90 -14.97 -8.56
C GLY A 81 0.79 -14.20 -9.26
N LEU A 82 0.45 -13.01 -8.77
CA LEU A 82 -0.64 -12.19 -9.26
C LEU A 82 -0.26 -11.48 -10.58
N LEU A 83 -1.14 -11.52 -11.54
CA LEU A 83 -1.12 -10.60 -12.67
C LEU A 83 -1.72 -9.24 -12.25
N PRO A 84 -1.51 -8.15 -13.02
CA PRO A 84 -2.03 -6.84 -12.67
C PRO A 84 -3.56 -6.83 -12.41
N GLN A 85 -4.33 -7.55 -13.20
CA GLN A 85 -5.78 -7.72 -13.03
C GLN A 85 -6.15 -8.49 -11.75
N ASP A 86 -5.34 -9.48 -11.36
CA ASP A 86 -5.59 -10.29 -10.18
C ASP A 86 -5.32 -9.49 -8.89
N LYS A 87 -4.42 -8.49 -8.95
CA LYS A 87 -4.21 -7.55 -7.84
C LYS A 87 -5.46 -6.74 -7.54
N LEU A 88 -6.17 -6.28 -8.58
CA LEU A 88 -7.42 -5.53 -8.40
C LEU A 88 -8.48 -6.37 -7.70
N SER A 89 -8.76 -7.58 -8.22
CA SER A 89 -9.71 -8.50 -7.59
C SER A 89 -9.30 -8.86 -6.14
N SER A 90 -8.00 -9.03 -5.92
CA SER A 90 -7.46 -9.27 -4.57
C SER A 90 -7.69 -8.10 -3.62
N LEU A 91 -7.59 -6.86 -4.10
CA LEU A 91 -7.88 -5.66 -3.31
C LEU A 91 -9.37 -5.60 -2.96
N GLU A 92 -10.26 -5.86 -3.93
CA GLU A 92 -11.71 -5.86 -3.71
C GLU A 92 -12.11 -6.87 -2.63
N ASP A 93 -11.59 -8.11 -2.69
CA ASP A 93 -11.80 -9.11 -1.64
C ASP A 93 -11.36 -8.65 -0.24
N ILE A 94 -10.22 -7.92 -0.17
CA ILE A 94 -9.70 -7.39 1.11
C ILE A 94 -10.60 -6.24 1.61
N LYS A 95 -11.10 -5.39 0.72
CA LYS A 95 -12.01 -4.27 1.06
C LYS A 95 -13.31 -4.76 1.67
N ASP A 96 -13.90 -5.82 1.14
CA ASP A 96 -15.17 -6.37 1.63
C ASP A 96 -15.11 -6.82 3.09
N GLY A 97 -13.92 -7.19 3.58
CA GLY A 97 -13.69 -7.63 4.97
C GLY A 97 -13.13 -6.57 5.91
N SER A 98 -12.85 -5.33 5.42
CA SER A 98 -12.10 -4.32 6.16
C SER A 98 -12.85 -3.00 6.36
N LYS A 99 -12.42 -2.21 7.36
CA LYS A 99 -12.96 -0.87 7.65
C LYS A 99 -12.39 0.23 6.74
N GLY A 100 -11.38 -0.08 5.96
CA GLY A 100 -10.69 0.80 5.03
C GLY A 100 -9.33 0.24 4.67
N VAL A 101 -8.93 0.42 3.42
CA VAL A 101 -7.70 -0.14 2.86
C VAL A 101 -6.82 0.97 2.29
N ILE A 102 -5.57 1.01 2.75
CA ILE A 102 -4.51 1.80 2.14
C ILE A 102 -3.73 0.86 1.21
N TYR A 103 -3.70 1.16 -0.08
CA TYR A 103 -2.85 0.46 -1.03
C TYR A 103 -1.59 1.28 -1.33
N VAL A 104 -0.43 0.64 -1.27
CA VAL A 104 0.87 1.27 -1.54
C VAL A 104 1.52 0.58 -2.72
N GLY A 105 1.86 1.33 -3.76
CA GLY A 105 2.47 0.80 -4.97
C GLY A 105 3.47 1.76 -5.60
N ASP A 106 4.30 1.25 -6.53
CA ASP A 106 5.25 2.05 -7.31
C ASP A 106 4.63 2.70 -8.55
N GLY A 107 3.43 2.33 -8.86
CA GLY A 107 2.54 2.99 -9.80
C GLY A 107 2.66 2.64 -11.26
N ILE A 108 3.67 1.93 -11.72
CA ILE A 108 3.80 1.63 -13.16
C ILE A 108 2.67 0.71 -13.64
N ASN A 109 2.38 -0.34 -12.87
CA ASN A 109 1.33 -1.32 -13.19
C ASN A 109 0.17 -1.31 -12.20
N ASP A 110 0.25 -0.50 -11.16
CA ASP A 110 -0.67 -0.52 -10.02
C ASP A 110 -1.69 0.65 -10.06
N ALA A 111 -1.66 1.52 -11.09
CA ALA A 111 -2.57 2.65 -11.21
C ALA A 111 -4.06 2.27 -11.05
N PRO A 112 -4.58 1.19 -11.66
CA PRO A 112 -5.97 0.79 -11.43
C PRO A 112 -6.25 0.35 -9.99
N VAL A 113 -5.26 -0.27 -9.34
CA VAL A 113 -5.39 -0.75 -7.95
C VAL A 113 -5.33 0.43 -6.98
N LEU A 114 -4.44 1.41 -7.23
CA LEU A 114 -4.35 2.66 -6.47
C LEU A 114 -5.67 3.43 -6.50
N ALA A 115 -6.27 3.57 -7.69
CA ALA A 115 -7.55 4.27 -7.86
C ALA A 115 -8.75 3.57 -7.19
N CYS A 116 -8.70 2.25 -7.01
CA CYS A 116 -9.76 1.46 -6.38
C CYS A 116 -9.62 1.30 -4.87
N ALA A 117 -8.45 1.61 -4.30
CA ALA A 117 -8.25 1.60 -2.86
C ALA A 117 -9.07 2.71 -2.17
N ASP A 118 -9.27 2.61 -0.85
CA ASP A 118 -9.88 3.72 -0.11
C ASP A 118 -8.89 4.87 0.06
N VAL A 119 -7.60 4.55 0.10
CA VAL A 119 -6.49 5.50 -0.04
C VAL A 119 -5.39 4.85 -0.88
N GLY A 120 -5.13 5.39 -2.05
CA GLY A 120 -4.01 4.99 -2.91
C GLY A 120 -2.76 5.82 -2.61
N VAL A 121 -1.64 5.15 -2.36
CA VAL A 121 -0.35 5.80 -2.08
C VAL A 121 0.67 5.39 -3.14
N ALA A 122 1.12 6.33 -3.95
CA ALA A 122 2.19 6.11 -4.92
C ALA A 122 3.55 6.40 -4.30
N MET A 123 4.53 5.53 -4.55
CA MET A 123 5.90 5.68 -4.07
C MET A 123 6.81 6.24 -5.16
N GLY A 124 7.59 7.26 -4.79
CA GLY A 124 8.53 7.93 -5.69
C GLY A 124 7.84 8.84 -6.71
N LEU A 125 8.63 9.44 -7.60
CA LEU A 125 8.13 10.12 -8.79
C LEU A 125 7.73 9.06 -9.82
N GLY A 126 6.71 8.27 -9.51
CA GLY A 126 6.15 7.25 -10.38
C GLY A 126 5.75 7.79 -11.76
N THR A 127 5.21 6.94 -12.61
CA THR A 127 4.64 7.39 -13.88
C THR A 127 3.55 8.43 -13.63
N GLN A 128 3.36 9.36 -14.56
CA GLN A 128 2.29 10.36 -14.48
C GLN A 128 0.93 9.72 -14.19
N ALA A 129 0.65 8.55 -14.78
CA ALA A 129 -0.58 7.80 -14.54
C ALA A 129 -0.76 7.34 -13.09
N ALA A 130 0.33 6.98 -12.41
CA ALA A 130 0.26 6.61 -11.00
C ALA A 130 0.02 7.82 -10.09
N CYS A 131 0.68 8.94 -10.41
CA CYS A 131 0.47 10.18 -9.68
C CYS A 131 -0.97 10.71 -9.83
N GLU A 132 -1.58 10.51 -11.01
CA GLU A 132 -2.98 10.89 -11.25
C GLU A 132 -3.98 9.94 -10.57
N ALA A 133 -3.60 8.68 -10.36
CA ALA A 133 -4.45 7.66 -9.74
C ALA A 133 -4.36 7.61 -8.20
N ALA A 134 -3.30 8.16 -7.61
CA ALA A 134 -3.05 8.09 -6.18
C ALA A 134 -3.58 9.30 -5.44
N ASP A 135 -4.11 9.08 -4.22
CA ASP A 135 -4.52 10.15 -3.31
C ASP A 135 -3.33 10.80 -2.61
N VAL A 136 -2.25 10.04 -2.43
CA VAL A 136 -1.02 10.48 -1.76
C VAL A 136 0.20 10.07 -2.59
N ILE A 137 1.15 10.99 -2.74
CA ILE A 137 2.41 10.73 -3.43
C ILE A 137 3.55 10.91 -2.43
N LEU A 138 4.33 9.86 -2.21
CA LEU A 138 5.57 9.93 -1.46
C LEU A 138 6.70 10.25 -2.45
N THR A 139 7.18 11.49 -2.45
CA THR A 139 8.14 12.01 -3.44
C THR A 139 9.52 11.35 -3.35
N ASP A 140 9.90 10.93 -2.17
CA ASP A 140 11.05 10.05 -1.96
C ASP A 140 10.58 8.59 -1.90
N SER A 141 11.43 7.69 -2.37
CA SER A 141 11.11 6.26 -2.38
C SER A 141 11.26 5.60 -0.99
N GLU A 142 11.22 6.37 0.10
CA GLU A 142 11.36 5.86 1.45
C GLU A 142 10.02 5.39 2.02
N LEU A 143 9.90 4.10 2.30
CA LEU A 143 8.69 3.52 2.88
C LEU A 143 8.37 4.08 4.28
N SER A 144 9.38 4.54 5.03
CA SER A 144 9.22 5.18 6.33
C SER A 144 8.27 6.37 6.33
N ARG A 145 8.23 7.14 5.22
CA ARG A 145 7.33 8.28 5.03
C ARG A 145 5.85 7.91 5.11
N LEU A 146 5.51 6.67 4.76
CA LEU A 146 4.13 6.19 4.91
C LEU A 146 3.67 6.26 6.37
N ALA A 147 4.49 5.79 7.30
CA ALA A 147 4.16 5.85 8.73
C ALA A 147 4.04 7.29 9.24
N ASP A 148 4.95 8.17 8.78
CA ASP A 148 4.90 9.60 9.12
C ASP A 148 3.62 10.25 8.58
N THR A 149 3.22 9.93 7.34
CA THR A 149 1.99 10.44 6.71
C THR A 149 0.75 10.00 7.49
N VAL A 150 0.65 8.73 7.87
CA VAL A 150 -0.45 8.21 8.69
C VAL A 150 -0.48 8.89 10.06
N TYR A 151 0.67 9.09 10.69
CA TYR A 151 0.75 9.80 11.98
C TYR A 151 0.26 11.25 11.86
N GLN A 152 0.72 11.99 10.85
CA GLN A 152 0.31 13.38 10.63
C GLN A 152 -1.19 13.49 10.31
N SER A 153 -1.74 12.59 9.51
CA SER A 153 -3.17 12.54 9.20
C SER A 153 -4.01 12.33 10.46
N LYS A 154 -3.62 11.42 11.35
CA LYS A 154 -4.30 11.20 12.63
C LYS A 154 -4.24 12.42 13.54
N ARG A 155 -3.08 13.08 13.59
CA ARG A 155 -2.92 14.33 14.36
C ARG A 155 -3.79 15.45 13.81
N ALA A 156 -3.81 15.64 12.51
CA ALA A 156 -4.67 16.63 11.84
C ALA A 156 -6.15 16.37 12.11
N MET A 157 -6.58 15.10 12.02
CA MET A 157 -7.96 14.70 12.33
C MET A 157 -8.32 14.93 13.81
N SER A 158 -7.40 14.70 14.73
CA SER A 158 -7.61 15.01 16.15
C SER A 158 -7.84 16.50 16.39
N VAL A 159 -7.00 17.36 15.79
CA VAL A 159 -7.17 18.81 15.88
C VAL A 159 -8.50 19.26 15.27
N LEU A 160 -8.85 18.72 14.09
CA LEU A 160 -10.11 19.03 13.43
C LEU A 160 -11.33 18.68 14.31
N ARG A 161 -11.33 17.48 14.88
CA ARG A 161 -12.40 17.04 15.80
C ARG A 161 -12.51 17.95 17.03
N SER A 162 -11.38 18.34 17.62
CA SER A 162 -11.34 19.27 18.75
C SER A 162 -11.93 20.64 18.38
N ASN A 163 -11.57 21.19 17.23
CA ASN A 163 -12.08 22.46 16.74
C ASN A 163 -13.58 22.42 16.49
N ILE A 164 -14.09 21.35 15.88
CA ILE A 164 -15.52 21.16 15.64
C ILE A 164 -16.26 21.05 16.98
N ALA A 165 -15.76 20.24 17.90
CA ALA A 165 -16.37 20.08 19.22
C ALA A 165 -16.43 21.41 19.97
N PHE A 166 -15.34 22.18 19.96
CA PHE A 166 -15.30 23.52 20.55
C PHE A 166 -16.34 24.47 19.94
N ALA A 167 -16.42 24.53 18.61
CA ALA A 167 -17.38 25.36 17.90
C ALA A 167 -18.84 25.01 18.22
N VAL A 168 -19.13 23.70 18.32
CA VAL A 168 -20.47 23.22 18.70
C VAL A 168 -20.78 23.59 20.15
N ILE A 169 -19.85 23.37 21.08
CA ILE A 169 -20.03 23.71 22.50
C ILE A 169 -20.31 25.20 22.66
N VAL A 170 -19.53 26.08 22.01
CA VAL A 170 -19.74 27.53 22.07
C VAL A 170 -21.13 27.91 21.55
N LYS A 171 -21.55 27.33 20.41
CA LYS A 171 -22.90 27.55 19.88
C LYS A 171 -24.01 27.14 20.86
N VAL A 172 -23.89 25.95 21.45
CA VAL A 172 -24.87 25.44 22.41
C VAL A 172 -24.95 26.36 23.65
N VAL A 173 -23.80 26.79 24.17
CA VAL A 173 -23.73 27.70 25.30
C VAL A 173 -24.41 29.04 24.99
N VAL A 174 -24.11 29.65 23.83
CA VAL A 174 -24.72 30.92 23.42
C VAL A 174 -26.24 30.80 23.27
N VAL A 175 -26.73 29.72 22.65
CA VAL A 175 -28.17 29.46 22.54
C VAL A 175 -28.82 29.28 23.89
N ALA A 176 -28.20 28.51 24.79
CA ALA A 176 -28.70 28.31 26.16
C ALA A 176 -28.79 29.59 26.96
N LEU A 177 -27.76 30.46 26.86
CA LEU A 177 -27.77 31.79 27.49
C LEU A 177 -28.86 32.71 26.92
N GLY A 178 -29.10 32.64 25.61
CA GLY A 178 -30.17 33.37 24.92
C GLY A 178 -31.56 32.91 25.38
N VAL A 179 -31.79 31.61 25.48
CA VAL A 179 -33.06 31.04 25.99
C VAL A 179 -33.28 31.39 27.47
N ALA A 180 -32.21 31.42 28.26
CA ALA A 180 -32.27 31.82 29.67
C ALA A 180 -32.46 33.33 29.92
N GLY A 181 -32.48 34.14 28.82
CA GLY A 181 -32.61 35.60 28.89
C GLY A 181 -31.36 36.30 29.46
N LEU A 182 -30.22 35.61 29.55
CA LEU A 182 -28.98 36.15 30.10
C LEU A 182 -28.07 36.78 29.05
N ALA A 183 -28.37 36.56 27.78
CA ALA A 183 -27.66 37.18 26.66
C ALA A 183 -28.56 38.15 25.92
N PRO A 184 -28.29 39.50 25.93
CA PRO A 184 -29.00 40.44 25.09
C PRO A 184 -28.73 40.11 23.62
N MET A 185 -29.79 39.98 22.79
CA MET A 185 -29.65 39.84 21.36
C MET A 185 -29.10 41.18 20.78
N TRP A 186 -27.92 41.10 20.23
CA TRP A 186 -27.34 42.12 19.38
C TRP A 186 -27.49 41.69 17.93
#